data_49ed7efde90554eeb2c87fd0434ae4f6
#
_entry.id   49ed7efde90554eeb2c87fd0434ae4f6
#
_cell.length_a   1.000
_cell.length_b   1.000
_cell.length_c   1.000
_cell.angle_alpha   90.00
_cell.angle_beta   90.00
_cell.angle_gamma   90.00
#
_symmetry.space_group_name_H-M   'P 1'
#
loop_
_entity.id
_entity.type
_entity.pdbx_description
1 polymer ?
#
loop_
_entity_poly.entity_id
_entity_poly.type
_entity_poly.pdbx_seq_one_letter_code
_entity_poly.pdbx_strand_id
1 'polypeptide(L)' 'MLVTKKSQLTGNTHTIDIPNLTDEQVDAWMTGTFIQDAMPHISADHREFLMTGITPDEWERYFGKDE' A
#
# COMPACT_ATOMS: atom_id res chain seq x y z
N MET A 1 1.92 7.35 -9.22
CA MET A 1 2.70 6.16 -9.63
C MET A 1 1.82 4.92 -9.59
N LEU A 2 1.83 4.13 -10.63
CA LEU A 2 1.11 2.85 -10.63
C LEU A 2 1.94 1.81 -9.90
N VAL A 3 1.30 1.14 -8.94
CA VAL A 3 1.97 0.12 -8.13
C VAL A 3 1.18 -1.18 -8.22
N THR A 4 1.88 -2.26 -8.54
CA THR A 4 1.27 -3.58 -8.62
C THR A 4 1.80 -4.44 -7.49
N LYS A 5 0.88 -4.97 -6.67
CA LYS A 5 1.24 -5.81 -5.54
C LYS A 5 0.29 -7.00 -5.46
N LYS A 6 0.81 -8.10 -4.96
CA LYS A 6 0.00 -9.28 -4.70
C LYS A 6 -0.49 -9.23 -3.26
N SER A 7 -1.79 -9.37 -3.07
CA SER A 7 -2.39 -9.33 -1.75
C SER A 7 -1.93 -10.52 -0.91
N GLN A 8 -1.45 -10.24 0.29
CA GLN A 8 -1.07 -11.30 1.22
C GLN A 8 -2.29 -12.01 1.79
N LEU A 9 -3.46 -11.38 1.67
CA LEU A 9 -4.69 -11.94 2.20
C LEU A 9 -5.34 -12.91 1.22
N THR A 10 -5.43 -12.54 -0.06
CA THR A 10 -6.19 -13.31 -1.05
C THR A 10 -5.33 -13.93 -2.13
N GLY A 11 -4.11 -13.43 -2.31
CA GLY A 11 -3.28 -13.86 -3.43
C GLY A 11 -3.62 -13.17 -4.75
N ASN A 12 -4.61 -12.31 -4.76
CA ASN A 12 -4.96 -11.55 -5.95
C ASN A 12 -3.95 -10.43 -6.18
N THR A 13 -3.67 -10.15 -7.45
CA THR A 13 -2.77 -9.06 -7.81
C THR A 13 -3.58 -7.81 -8.10
N HIS A 14 -3.19 -6.70 -7.50
CA HIS A 14 -3.87 -5.42 -7.67
C HIS A 14 -2.90 -4.38 -8.19
N THR A 15 -3.39 -3.47 -9.03
CA THR A 15 -2.63 -2.32 -9.50
C THR A 15 -3.40 -1.07 -9.09
N ILE A 16 -2.74 -0.20 -8.34
CA ILE A 16 -3.35 1.02 -7.83
C ILE A 16 -2.46 2.20 -8.21
N ASP A 17 -3.09 3.30 -8.63
CA ASP A 17 -2.37 4.53 -8.86
C ASP A 17 -2.29 5.28 -7.54
N ILE A 18 -1.08 5.44 -7.03
CA ILE A 18 -0.84 6.14 -5.77
C ILE A 18 -0.31 7.52 -6.09
N PRO A 19 -1.13 8.56 -5.96
CA PRO A 19 -0.68 9.91 -6.29
C PRO A 19 0.40 10.37 -5.31
N ASN A 20 1.29 11.19 -5.82
CA ASN A 20 2.39 11.79 -5.04
C ASN A 20 3.47 10.82 -4.58
N LEU A 21 3.41 9.58 -5.03
CA LEU A 21 4.47 8.62 -4.73
C LEU A 21 5.56 8.74 -5.80
N THR A 22 6.82 8.76 -5.37
CA THR A 22 7.97 8.88 -6.28
C THR A 22 8.91 7.70 -6.13
N ASP A 23 9.73 7.48 -7.15
CA ASP A 23 10.75 6.43 -7.11
C ASP A 23 11.71 6.65 -5.95
N GLU A 24 12.05 7.91 -5.67
CA GLU A 24 12.96 8.21 -4.57
C GLU A 24 12.40 7.78 -3.24
N GLN A 25 11.09 7.98 -3.04
CA GLN A 25 10.45 7.57 -1.80
C GLN A 25 10.44 6.06 -1.67
N VAL A 26 10.16 5.36 -2.75
CA VAL A 26 10.19 3.90 -2.73
C VAL A 26 11.60 3.39 -2.44
N ASP A 27 12.61 4.00 -3.06
CA ASP A 27 13.99 3.62 -2.81
C ASP A 27 14.38 3.84 -1.36
N ALA A 28 13.98 4.96 -0.78
CA ALA A 28 14.28 5.25 0.62
C ALA A 28 13.70 4.16 1.52
N TRP A 29 12.46 3.78 1.25
CA TRP A 29 11.81 2.70 2.01
C TRP A 29 12.55 1.39 1.84
N MET A 30 12.91 1.06 0.60
CA MET A 30 13.59 -0.20 0.31
C MET A 30 14.98 -0.28 0.95
N THR A 31 15.60 0.86 1.21
CA THR A 31 16.94 0.89 1.79
C THR A 31 16.93 1.05 3.30
N GLY A 32 15.76 1.00 3.95
CA GLY A 32 15.67 0.94 5.39
C GLY A 32 14.95 2.07 6.09
N THR A 33 14.52 3.10 5.36
CA THR A 33 13.75 4.17 5.96
C THR A 33 12.34 3.67 6.27
N PHE A 34 11.81 3.99 7.45
CA PHE A 34 10.43 3.63 7.77
C PHE A 34 9.49 4.21 6.73
N ILE A 35 8.46 3.45 6.38
CA ILE A 35 7.55 3.85 5.31
C ILE A 35 6.92 5.22 5.60
N GLN A 36 6.55 5.48 6.83
CA GLN A 36 5.95 6.77 7.19
C GLN A 36 6.91 7.93 7.04
N ASP A 37 8.22 7.67 7.18
CA ASP A 37 9.24 8.70 6.99
C ASP A 37 9.62 8.84 5.53
N ALA A 38 9.61 7.73 4.79
CA ALA A 38 9.98 7.74 3.38
C ALA A 38 8.91 8.42 2.54
N MET A 39 7.65 8.26 2.92
CA MET A 39 6.54 8.78 2.13
C MET A 39 5.44 9.34 3.03
N PRO A 40 5.73 10.45 3.74
CA PRO A 40 4.78 11.00 4.71
C PRO A 40 3.51 11.55 4.10
N HIS A 41 3.52 11.87 2.81
CA HIS A 41 2.36 12.44 2.13
C HIS A 41 1.43 11.38 1.57
N ILE A 42 1.81 10.11 1.65
CA ILE A 42 0.99 9.02 1.14
C ILE A 42 0.00 8.61 2.24
N SER A 43 -1.26 8.39 1.86
CA SER A 43 -2.29 8.05 2.82
C SER A 43 -1.99 6.72 3.51
N ALA A 44 -2.59 6.53 4.68
CA ALA A 44 -2.41 5.29 5.43
C ALA A 44 -2.88 4.08 4.63
N ASP A 45 -3.97 4.21 3.89
CA ASP A 45 -4.48 3.12 3.07
C ASP A 45 -3.50 2.72 1.98
N HIS A 46 -2.88 3.70 1.33
CA HIS A 46 -1.91 3.42 0.28
C HIS A 46 -0.62 2.83 0.86
N ARG A 47 -0.19 3.33 2.02
CA ARG A 47 0.98 2.75 2.68
C ARG A 47 0.73 1.31 3.06
N GLU A 48 -0.47 1.02 3.55
CA GLU A 48 -0.83 -0.35 3.88
C GLU A 48 -0.79 -1.23 2.64
N PHE A 49 -1.31 -0.74 1.52
CA PHE A 49 -1.27 -1.48 0.27
C PHE A 49 0.17 -1.77 -0.15
N LEU A 50 1.05 -0.79 -0.02
CA LEU A 50 2.46 -0.99 -0.37
C LEU A 50 3.10 -2.08 0.48
N MET A 51 2.71 -2.19 1.74
CA MET A 51 3.29 -3.16 2.65
C MET A 51 2.72 -4.56 2.46
N THR A 52 1.43 -4.66 2.18
CA THR A 52 0.74 -5.95 2.22
C THR A 52 0.10 -6.35 0.90
N GLY A 53 -0.14 -5.40 0.00
CA GLY A 53 -0.90 -5.66 -1.22
C GLY A 53 -2.39 -5.76 -1.00
N ILE A 54 -2.86 -5.57 0.23
CA ILE A 54 -4.28 -5.66 0.54
C ILE A 54 -4.95 -4.31 0.29
N THR A 55 -6.03 -4.34 -0.50
CA THR A 55 -6.77 -3.10 -0.81
C THR A 55 -7.80 -2.80 0.27
N PRO A 56 -8.26 -1.54 0.37
CA PRO A 56 -9.34 -1.23 1.30
C PRO A 56 -10.59 -2.06 1.07
N ASP A 57 -10.90 -2.38 -0.20
CA ASP A 57 -12.06 -3.23 -0.50
C ASP A 57 -11.89 -4.60 0.10
N GLU A 58 -10.68 -5.16 0.02
CA GLU A 58 -10.42 -6.46 0.62
C GLU A 58 -10.49 -6.41 2.12
N TRP A 59 -10.00 -5.31 2.73
CA TRP A 59 -10.12 -5.14 4.18
C TRP A 59 -11.58 -5.22 4.61
N GLU A 60 -12.46 -4.47 3.91
CA GLU A 60 -13.87 -4.48 4.25
C GLU A 60 -14.49 -5.84 4.02
N ARG A 61 -14.12 -6.49 2.93
CA ARG A 61 -14.72 -7.77 2.58
C ARG A 61 -14.38 -8.88 3.57
N TYR A 62 -13.15 -8.90 4.03
CA TYR A 62 -12.67 -10.03 4.84
C TYR A 62 -12.64 -9.73 6.33
N PHE A 63 -12.47 -8.51 6.73
CA PHE A 63 -12.48 -8.15 8.14
C PHE A 63 -13.73 -7.40 8.54
N GLY A 64 -14.48 -6.91 7.60
CA GLY A 64 -15.76 -6.33 7.77
C GLY A 64 -15.72 -5.08 8.58
N LYS A 65 -16.83 -4.59 8.78
CA LYS A 65 -17.01 -3.65 9.66
C LYS A 65 -18.07 -4.07 10.41
N ASP A 66 -18.22 -4.44 10.85
CA ASP A 66 -19.23 -4.90 11.41
C ASP A 66 -20.07 -4.31 12.06
N GLU A 67 -20.18 -4.05 11.96
CA GLU A 67 -20.86 -3.58 12.29
C GLU A 67 -21.47 -3.51 12.36
#